data_9d62dc8b263338fe9726157e2b7fbda5
#
_entry.id   9d62dc8b263338fe9726157e2b7fbda5
#
_cell.length_a   1.000
_cell.length_b   1.000
_cell.length_c   1.000
_cell.angle_alpha   90.00
_cell.angle_beta   90.00
_cell.angle_gamma   90.00
#
_symmetry.space_group_name_H-M   'P 1'
#
loop_
_entity.id
_entity.type
_entity.pdbx_description
1 polymer ?
#
loop_
_entity_poly.entity_id
_entity_poly.type
_entity_poly.pdbx_seq_one_letter_code
_entity_poly.pdbx_strand_id
1 'polypeptide(L)'
;MTMRILLSLAVVTSALLSATAAFAHHSFAAEWDSKNCREFTGTLTKLDWQNPHPYFFVDVKDASGKVQTWSFQAYSPVTLRRNGTDRQVFMDNIGKEVWVRGCLAKNGTPNAAAAGTLKFADGELRQVGQLQD
;
A
#
# COMPACT_ATOMS: atom_id res chain seq x y z
N MET A 1 -40.56 -22.86 20.16
CA MET A 1 -39.72 -22.55 18.98
C MET A 1 -39.15 -23.87 18.47
N THR A 2 -39.53 -24.28 17.28
CA THR A 2 -39.20 -25.62 16.79
C THR A 2 -37.77 -25.68 16.29
N MET A 3 -37.11 -26.82 16.42
CA MET A 3 -35.71 -27.10 15.99
C MET A 3 -35.42 -26.64 14.53
N ARG A 4 -36.46 -26.61 13.67
CA ARG A 4 -36.37 -26.10 12.30
C ARG A 4 -36.05 -24.59 12.21
N ILE A 5 -36.62 -23.79 13.11
CA ILE A 5 -36.40 -22.33 13.14
C ILE A 5 -34.98 -22.03 13.62
N LEU A 6 -34.46 -22.78 14.60
CA LEU A 6 -33.08 -22.65 15.10
C LEU A 6 -32.05 -23.03 14.04
N LEU A 7 -32.29 -24.10 13.28
CA LEU A 7 -31.42 -24.49 12.16
C LEU A 7 -31.43 -23.45 11.04
N SER A 8 -32.58 -22.87 10.70
CA SER A 8 -32.67 -21.82 9.68
C SER A 8 -31.95 -20.54 10.10
N LEU A 9 -32.05 -20.17 11.38
CA LEU A 9 -31.34 -19.00 11.91
C LEU A 9 -29.82 -19.20 11.89
N ALA A 10 -29.32 -20.38 12.24
CA ALA A 10 -27.93 -20.73 12.23
C ALA A 10 -27.29 -20.69 10.81
N VAL A 11 -28.05 -21.16 9.80
CA VAL A 11 -27.58 -21.14 8.40
C VAL A 11 -27.52 -19.70 7.85
N VAL A 12 -28.50 -18.86 8.18
CA VAL A 12 -28.52 -17.45 7.76
C VAL A 12 -27.36 -16.67 8.42
N THR A 13 -27.09 -16.93 9.70
CA THR A 13 -26.01 -16.24 10.42
C THR A 13 -24.63 -16.64 9.90
N SER A 14 -24.42 -17.91 9.56
CA SER A 14 -23.14 -18.37 8.98
C SER A 14 -22.92 -17.86 7.55
N ALA A 15 -23.97 -17.69 6.76
CA ALA A 15 -23.87 -17.11 5.42
C ALA A 15 -23.52 -15.60 5.44
N LEU A 16 -23.98 -14.86 6.43
CA LEU A 16 -23.66 -13.44 6.62
C LEU A 16 -22.22 -13.21 7.09
N LEU A 17 -21.64 -14.12 7.87
CA LEU A 17 -20.26 -14.03 8.34
C LEU A 17 -19.24 -14.35 7.25
N SER A 18 -19.58 -15.13 6.24
CA SER A 18 -18.67 -15.47 5.12
C SER A 18 -18.59 -14.38 4.05
N ALA A 19 -19.50 -13.42 4.01
CA ALA A 19 -19.52 -12.36 3.01
C ALA A 19 -18.47 -11.25 3.26
N THR A 20 -17.97 -11.10 4.47
CA THR A 20 -17.04 -10.01 4.82
C THR A 20 -15.59 -10.26 4.36
N ALA A 21 -15.17 -11.50 4.16
CA ALA A 21 -13.83 -11.83 3.70
C ALA A 21 -13.62 -11.56 2.19
N ALA A 22 -14.70 -11.59 1.39
CA ALA A 22 -14.62 -11.39 -0.06
C ALA A 22 -14.34 -9.92 -0.46
N PHE A 23 -14.76 -8.95 0.33
CA PHE A 23 -14.56 -7.53 0.04
C PHE A 23 -13.09 -7.08 0.22
N ALA A 24 -12.32 -7.69 1.11
CA ALA A 24 -10.94 -7.30 1.36
C ALA A 24 -9.97 -7.70 0.23
N HIS A 25 -10.23 -8.79 -0.48
CA HIS A 25 -9.39 -9.24 -1.60
C HIS A 25 -9.67 -8.51 -2.92
N HIS A 26 -10.87 -7.96 -3.08
CA HIS A 26 -11.24 -7.22 -4.29
C HIS A 26 -10.75 -5.76 -4.31
N SER A 27 -10.39 -5.18 -3.16
CA SER A 27 -10.05 -3.76 -3.07
C SER A 27 -8.72 -3.42 -3.76
N PHE A 28 -7.68 -4.25 -3.65
CA PHE A 28 -6.38 -3.98 -4.28
C PHE A 28 -6.51 -3.98 -5.81
N ALA A 29 -7.07 -5.03 -6.39
CA ALA A 29 -7.28 -5.13 -7.83
C ALA A 29 -8.28 -4.11 -8.39
N ALA A 30 -9.15 -3.54 -7.54
CA ALA A 30 -10.05 -2.46 -7.94
C ALA A 30 -9.30 -1.11 -8.07
N GLU A 31 -8.34 -0.85 -7.22
CA GLU A 31 -7.62 0.44 -7.14
C GLU A 31 -6.33 0.46 -7.94
N TRP A 32 -5.57 -0.64 -7.95
CA TRP A 32 -4.22 -0.70 -8.48
C TRP A 32 -4.11 -1.60 -9.71
N ASP A 33 -3.29 -1.16 -10.67
CA ASP A 33 -2.99 -1.91 -11.88
C ASP A 33 -1.66 -2.66 -11.72
N SER A 34 -1.75 -3.94 -11.33
CA SER A 34 -0.57 -4.82 -11.15
C SER A 34 0.24 -5.05 -12.44
N LYS A 35 -0.35 -4.78 -13.61
CA LYS A 35 0.35 -4.87 -14.90
C LYS A 35 1.05 -3.58 -15.31
N ASN A 36 0.81 -2.48 -14.58
CA ASN A 36 1.38 -1.17 -14.85
C ASN A 36 2.17 -0.67 -13.64
N CYS A 37 3.26 -1.35 -13.35
CA CYS A 37 4.18 -0.97 -12.28
C CYS A 37 5.40 -0.29 -12.87
N ARG A 38 5.85 0.81 -12.24
CA ARG A 38 7.00 1.62 -12.67
C ARG A 38 7.97 1.86 -11.52
N GLU A 39 9.17 2.26 -11.89
CA GLU A 39 10.18 2.76 -10.97
C GLU A 39 10.11 4.27 -10.85
N PHE A 40 10.30 4.77 -9.65
CA PHE A 40 10.31 6.18 -9.33
C PHE A 40 11.55 6.50 -8.51
N THR A 41 12.22 7.57 -8.87
CA THR A 41 13.30 8.15 -8.07
C THR A 41 12.96 9.60 -7.77
N GLY A 42 13.08 9.99 -6.52
CA GLY A 42 12.74 11.34 -6.11
C GLY A 42 12.99 11.59 -4.62
N THR A 43 12.53 12.71 -4.14
CA THR A 43 12.72 13.11 -2.74
C THR A 43 11.52 12.64 -1.90
N LEU A 44 11.79 11.91 -0.82
CA LEU A 44 10.78 11.57 0.17
C LEU A 44 10.39 12.84 0.94
N THR A 45 9.12 13.25 0.84
CA THR A 45 8.69 14.55 1.39
C THR A 45 7.76 14.43 2.58
N LYS A 46 6.98 13.36 2.67
CA LYS A 46 5.96 13.20 3.71
C LYS A 46 5.70 11.75 4.02
N LEU A 47 5.25 11.48 5.24
CA LEU A 47 4.72 10.20 5.69
C LEU A 47 3.39 10.41 6.42
N ASP A 48 2.33 9.76 5.96
CA ASP A 48 1.07 9.61 6.68
C ASP A 48 1.03 8.21 7.31
N TRP A 49 1.38 8.13 8.60
CA TRP A 49 1.42 6.87 9.32
C TRP A 49 0.06 6.53 9.92
N GLN A 50 -0.70 5.70 9.24
CA GLN A 50 -2.09 5.38 9.60
C GLN A 50 -2.41 3.90 9.39
N ASN A 51 -3.49 3.43 9.98
CA ASN A 51 -4.10 2.13 9.69
C ASN A 51 -5.22 2.30 8.65
N PRO A 52 -5.49 1.31 7.81
CA PRO A 52 -4.79 0.02 7.69
C PRO A 52 -3.46 0.12 6.93
N HIS A 53 -3.24 1.17 6.15
CA HIS A 53 -2.07 1.36 5.32
C HIS A 53 -1.50 2.77 5.48
N PRO A 54 -0.21 2.91 5.82
CA PRO A 54 0.52 4.17 5.68
C PRO A 54 0.67 4.56 4.22
N TYR A 55 0.81 5.86 4.00
CA TYR A 55 1.21 6.44 2.71
C TYR A 55 2.47 7.27 2.89
N PHE A 56 3.42 7.09 1.98
CA PHE A 56 4.57 7.97 1.87
C PHE A 56 4.55 8.70 0.53
N PHE A 57 5.13 9.90 0.50
CA PHE A 57 5.04 10.81 -0.63
C PHE A 57 6.44 11.09 -1.17
N VAL A 58 6.57 11.02 -2.49
CA VAL A 58 7.83 11.24 -3.19
C VAL A 58 7.62 12.29 -4.27
N ASP A 59 8.42 13.33 -4.23
CA ASP A 59 8.50 14.34 -5.27
C ASP A 59 9.42 13.86 -6.39
N VAL A 60 8.84 13.60 -7.55
CA VAL A 60 9.53 13.07 -8.73
C VAL A 60 9.62 14.17 -9.79
N LYS A 61 10.81 14.40 -10.33
CA LYS A 61 11.04 15.31 -11.46
C LYS A 61 10.90 14.55 -12.78
N ASP A 62 10.15 15.11 -13.71
CA ASP A 62 10.14 14.64 -15.09
C ASP A 62 11.35 15.18 -15.89
N ALA A 63 11.45 14.76 -17.17
CA ALA A 63 12.53 15.19 -18.05
C ALA A 63 12.56 16.71 -18.29
N SER A 64 11.46 17.43 -18.11
CA SER A 64 11.36 18.89 -18.22
C SER A 64 11.75 19.62 -16.93
N GLY A 65 11.98 18.89 -15.84
CA GLY A 65 12.26 19.43 -14.49
C GLY A 65 10.98 19.76 -13.70
N LYS A 66 9.80 19.47 -14.23
CA LYS A 66 8.55 19.64 -13.51
C LYS A 66 8.44 18.57 -12.42
N VAL A 67 8.09 19.02 -11.20
CA VAL A 67 7.90 18.15 -10.04
C VAL A 67 6.46 17.67 -9.96
N GLN A 68 6.28 16.37 -9.78
CA GLN A 68 5.00 15.73 -9.46
C GLN A 68 5.15 14.97 -8.16
N THR A 69 4.31 15.27 -7.19
CA THR A 69 4.22 14.48 -5.95
C THR A 69 3.42 13.20 -6.22
N TRP A 70 4.04 12.07 -5.91
CA TRP A 70 3.42 10.74 -5.95
C TRP A 70 3.17 10.22 -4.55
N SER A 71 2.00 9.65 -4.29
CA SER A 71 1.72 8.94 -3.04
C SER A 71 1.83 7.43 -3.26
N PHE A 72 2.42 6.74 -2.29
CA PHE A 72 2.61 5.29 -2.32
C PHE A 72 1.96 4.66 -1.10
N GLN A 73 1.00 3.76 -1.34
CA GLN A 73 0.43 2.92 -0.30
C GLN A 73 1.45 1.85 0.09
N ALA A 74 1.75 1.75 1.38
CA ALA A 74 2.65 0.74 1.92
C ALA A 74 1.90 -0.41 2.61
N TYR A 75 2.62 -1.41 3.08
CA TYR A 75 2.10 -2.44 4.00
C TYR A 75 1.53 -1.81 5.27
N SER A 76 0.74 -2.58 6.01
CA SER A 76 0.24 -2.16 7.32
C SER A 76 1.39 -1.81 8.28
N PRO A 77 1.18 -0.94 9.27
CA PRO A 77 2.20 -0.57 10.25
C PRO A 77 2.82 -1.77 10.97
N VAL A 78 2.02 -2.81 11.23
CA VAL A 78 2.49 -4.05 11.86
C VAL A 78 3.47 -4.79 10.95
N THR A 79 3.12 -4.94 9.66
CA THR A 79 3.97 -5.62 8.68
C THR A 79 5.27 -4.85 8.45
N LEU A 80 5.19 -3.53 8.30
CA LEU A 80 6.38 -2.68 8.15
C LEU A 80 7.35 -2.84 9.33
N ARG A 81 6.85 -2.79 10.57
CA ARG A 81 7.70 -3.00 11.75
C ARG A 81 8.36 -4.38 11.77
N ARG A 82 7.62 -5.43 11.40
CA ARG A 82 8.19 -6.79 11.29
C ARG A 82 9.30 -6.88 10.25
N ASN A 83 9.22 -6.08 9.20
CA ASN A 83 10.23 -6.01 8.13
C ASN A 83 11.38 -5.02 8.45
N GLY A 84 11.44 -4.49 9.67
CA GLY A 84 12.46 -3.53 10.08
C GLY A 84 12.31 -2.13 9.46
N THR A 85 11.12 -1.79 8.98
CA THR A 85 10.81 -0.50 8.35
C THR A 85 9.70 0.19 9.14
N ASP A 86 10.00 0.65 10.34
CA ASP A 86 9.05 1.35 11.17
C ASP A 86 8.89 2.84 10.76
N ARG A 87 8.03 3.54 11.47
CA ARG A 87 7.79 4.98 11.24
C ARG A 87 9.08 5.81 11.30
N GLN A 88 9.99 5.49 12.22
CA GLN A 88 11.22 6.29 12.42
C GLN A 88 12.15 6.20 11.21
N VAL A 89 12.25 5.04 10.57
CA VAL A 89 13.06 4.85 9.36
C VAL A 89 12.61 5.81 8.25
N PHE A 90 11.32 5.97 8.05
CA PHE A 90 10.80 6.95 7.08
C PHE A 90 11.10 8.39 7.51
N MET A 91 10.87 8.72 8.79
CA MET A 91 11.08 10.08 9.29
C MET A 91 12.53 10.53 9.18
N ASP A 92 13.49 9.65 9.41
CA ASP A 92 14.93 9.92 9.29
C ASP A 92 15.37 10.14 7.84
N ASN A 93 14.52 9.77 6.87
CA ASN A 93 14.79 9.90 5.44
C ASN A 93 13.94 10.98 4.74
N ILE A 94 13.11 11.71 5.47
CA ILE A 94 12.41 12.88 4.91
C ILE A 94 13.44 13.89 4.38
N GLY A 95 13.21 14.37 3.17
CA GLY A 95 14.10 15.30 2.45
C GLY A 95 15.25 14.63 1.70
N LYS A 96 15.39 13.30 1.77
CA LYS A 96 16.41 12.54 1.08
C LYS A 96 15.87 11.84 -0.16
N GLU A 97 16.77 11.52 -1.09
CA GLU A 97 16.43 10.76 -2.28
C GLU A 97 16.10 9.30 -1.93
N VAL A 98 15.07 8.80 -2.57
CA VAL A 98 14.63 7.40 -2.49
C VAL A 98 14.32 6.87 -3.88
N TRP A 99 14.40 5.54 -4.01
CA TRP A 99 13.90 4.81 -5.18
C TRP A 99 12.82 3.82 -4.74
N VAL A 100 11.72 3.75 -5.47
CA VAL A 100 10.61 2.85 -5.21
C VAL A 100 9.99 2.35 -6.52
N ARG A 101 9.56 1.08 -6.55
CA ARG A 101 8.67 0.56 -7.57
C ARG A 101 7.23 0.68 -7.07
N GLY A 102 6.32 1.16 -7.91
CA GLY A 102 4.91 1.31 -7.58
C GLY A 102 4.00 0.90 -8.72
N CYS A 103 2.89 0.23 -8.41
CA CYS A 103 1.84 -0.12 -9.35
C CYS A 103 0.79 0.98 -9.36
N LEU A 104 0.48 1.54 -10.52
CA LEU A 104 -0.28 2.78 -10.66
C LEU A 104 -1.74 2.61 -10.27
N ALA A 105 -2.33 3.69 -9.79
CA ALA A 105 -3.77 3.79 -9.60
C ALA A 105 -4.50 3.73 -10.95
N LYS A 106 -5.54 2.90 -11.02
CA LYS A 106 -6.36 2.73 -12.23
C LYS A 106 -7.14 3.99 -12.62
N ASN A 107 -7.38 4.88 -11.67
CA ASN A 107 -8.08 6.15 -11.92
C ASN A 107 -7.20 7.25 -12.56
N GLY A 108 -5.92 6.97 -12.84
CA GLY A 108 -5.01 7.92 -13.49
C GLY A 108 -4.45 9.03 -12.58
N THR A 109 -4.75 9.01 -11.29
CA THR A 109 -4.18 9.95 -10.32
C THR A 109 -2.71 9.59 -10.00
N PRO A 110 -1.88 10.52 -9.47
CA PRO A 110 -0.50 10.26 -9.12
C PRO A 110 -0.37 9.48 -7.79
N ASN A 111 -1.03 8.33 -7.75
CA ASN A 111 -1.03 7.39 -6.65
C ASN A 111 -0.56 6.03 -7.13
N ALA A 112 0.12 5.29 -6.28
CA ALA A 112 0.57 3.93 -6.55
C ALA A 112 0.53 3.07 -5.28
N ALA A 113 0.42 1.75 -5.44
CA ALA A 113 0.76 0.82 -4.39
C ALA A 113 2.27 0.53 -4.46
N ALA A 114 2.98 0.63 -3.35
CA ALA A 114 4.38 0.23 -3.30
C ALA A 114 4.52 -1.26 -3.62
N ALA A 115 5.37 -1.61 -4.56
CA ALA A 115 5.58 -2.95 -5.05
C ALA A 115 7.00 -3.44 -4.69
N GLY A 116 7.09 -4.24 -3.62
CA GLY A 116 8.35 -4.78 -3.14
C GLY A 116 9.10 -3.83 -2.23
N THR A 117 10.25 -3.35 -2.67
CA THR A 117 11.22 -2.62 -1.83
C THR A 117 11.27 -1.13 -2.12
N LEU A 118 11.61 -0.37 -1.08
CA LEU A 118 12.01 1.03 -1.13
C LEU A 118 13.51 1.09 -0.82
N LYS A 119 14.29 1.73 -1.67
CA LYS A 119 15.69 2.03 -1.43
C LYS A 119 15.81 3.40 -0.82
N PHE A 120 16.35 3.45 0.39
CA PHE A 120 16.62 4.70 1.09
C PHE A 120 17.98 5.29 0.71
N ALA A 121 18.26 6.51 1.16
CA ALA A 121 19.50 7.23 0.83
C ALA A 121 20.79 6.55 1.35
N ASP A 122 20.69 5.70 2.38
CA ASP A 122 21.77 4.86 2.88
C ASP A 122 22.11 3.68 1.95
N GLY A 123 21.34 3.48 0.89
CA GLY A 123 21.48 2.38 -0.08
C GLY A 123 20.77 1.09 0.34
N GLU A 124 20.21 1.03 1.55
CA GLU A 124 19.48 -0.15 2.01
C GLU A 124 18.11 -0.30 1.34
N LEU A 125 17.83 -1.53 0.94
CA LEU A 125 16.53 -1.95 0.41
C LEU A 125 15.68 -2.48 1.56
N ARG A 126 14.51 -1.89 1.76
CA ARG A 126 13.57 -2.32 2.79
C ARG A 126 12.23 -2.66 2.18
N GLN A 127 11.66 -3.79 2.55
CA GLN A 127 10.38 -4.24 2.03
C GLN A 127 9.24 -3.38 2.58
N VAL A 128 8.51 -2.71 1.69
CA VAL A 128 7.42 -1.78 2.03
C VAL A 128 6.10 -2.15 1.38
N GLY A 129 6.11 -3.02 0.40
CA GLY A 129 4.92 -3.46 -0.34
C GLY A 129 5.04 -4.88 -0.83
N GLN A 130 3.95 -5.42 -1.38
CA GLN A 130 3.91 -6.75 -1.95
C GLN A 130 4.62 -6.76 -3.30
N LEU A 131 5.46 -7.77 -3.54
CA LEU A 131 5.97 -8.06 -4.88
C LEU A 131 4.77 -8.40 -5.78
N GLN A 132 4.67 -7.70 -6.88
CA GLN A 132 3.75 -8.01 -7.96
C GLN A 132 4.59 -8.64 -9.07
N ASP A 133 4.39 -9.94 -9.29
CA ASP A 133 5.02 -10.70 -10.36
C ASP A 133 4.32 -10.42 -11.71
#